data_023a8b15a8f616d0ef76f42210185423
#
_entry.id   023a8b15a8f616d0ef76f42210185423
#
_cell.length_a   1.000
_cell.length_b   1.000
_cell.length_c   1.000
_cell.angle_alpha   90.00
_cell.angle_beta   90.00
_cell.angle_gamma   90.00
#
_symmetry.space_group_name_H-M   'P 1'
#
loop_
_entity.id
_entity.type
_entity.pdbx_description
1 polymer ?
#
loop_
_entity_poly.entity_id
_entity_poly.type
_entity_poly.pdbx_seq_one_letter_code
_entity_poly.pdbx_strand_id
1 'polypeptide(L)'
;MAISRGQLVKELEPGLNALFGLEYKQYENQHAEIYNTESSDRAFEEEVMLSGFAQAQVKPEGSGVVFDNAQETYTARYTHETVALAFAITEEAIEDNLYDRLASRYTKALARSMAQTKQVKAVNPLTQGLPTTDNYDSGDGVSLFNTAHPTVAGTVANTLATQSDLNETSLEQSLIDIAGMTDERGLKIAARGMKMIIPSELQFTAERLMKSDQRVGTADNDTNAIKSMGMIPQGYVVNNFLTDPDAFFITTDVPNGMKYFQRSAIKTAMEGDFDTGNVRYKARERYSFGVSDFRGIFASEGA
;
A
#
# COMPACT_ATOMS: atom_id res chain seq x y z
N MET A 1 48.99 20.55 -18.22
CA MET A 1 47.52 20.69 -18.15
C MET A 1 47.05 19.80 -17.01
N ALA A 2 46.65 20.42 -15.90
CA ALA A 2 46.06 19.61 -14.83
C ALA A 2 44.62 19.28 -15.24
N ILE A 3 44.26 18.03 -15.27
CA ILE A 3 42.89 17.56 -15.46
C ILE A 3 42.12 18.00 -14.19
N SER A 4 41.18 18.92 -14.34
CA SER A 4 40.43 19.45 -13.18
C SER A 4 39.50 18.38 -12.65
N ARG A 5 39.44 18.21 -11.31
CA ARG A 5 38.50 17.32 -10.59
C ARG A 5 37.04 17.44 -11.05
N GLY A 6 36.61 18.63 -11.48
CA GLY A 6 35.27 18.86 -12.02
C GLY A 6 34.92 18.07 -13.28
N GLN A 7 35.90 17.59 -14.03
CA GLN A 7 35.69 16.75 -15.20
C GLN A 7 35.51 15.27 -14.82
N LEU A 8 36.26 14.77 -13.85
CA LEU A 8 36.13 13.40 -13.32
C LEU A 8 34.76 13.16 -12.65
N VAL A 9 34.28 14.13 -11.88
CA VAL A 9 32.96 14.04 -11.24
C VAL A 9 31.84 13.93 -12.27
N LYS A 10 31.94 14.68 -13.38
CA LYS A 10 30.94 14.65 -14.46
C LYS A 10 30.94 13.35 -15.28
N GLU A 11 32.06 12.66 -15.39
CA GLU A 11 32.14 11.37 -16.09
C GLU A 11 31.65 10.21 -15.22
N LEU A 12 31.79 10.30 -13.90
CA LEU A 12 31.40 9.26 -12.96
C LEU A 12 29.90 9.26 -12.66
N GLU A 13 29.28 10.44 -12.65
CA GLU A 13 27.85 10.59 -12.32
C GLU A 13 26.95 9.72 -13.24
N PRO A 14 27.11 9.68 -14.58
CA PRO A 14 26.29 8.82 -15.44
C PRO A 14 26.42 7.32 -15.11
N GLY A 15 27.64 6.87 -14.77
CA GLY A 15 27.92 5.48 -14.42
C GLY A 15 27.23 5.09 -13.10
N LEU A 16 27.33 5.91 -12.08
CA LEU A 16 26.68 5.69 -10.80
C LEU A 16 25.15 5.77 -10.90
N ASN A 17 24.63 6.70 -11.69
CA ASN A 17 23.19 6.84 -11.92
C ASN A 17 22.63 5.60 -12.66
N ALA A 18 23.36 5.08 -13.66
CA ALA A 18 22.98 3.87 -14.38
C ALA A 18 22.99 2.66 -13.44
N LEU A 19 24.02 2.50 -12.61
CA LEU A 19 24.15 1.43 -11.64
C LEU A 19 23.06 1.50 -10.59
N PHE A 20 22.78 2.69 -10.06
CA PHE A 20 21.67 2.93 -9.12
C PHE A 20 20.32 2.52 -9.72
N GLY A 21 20.06 2.96 -10.96
CA GLY A 21 18.80 2.66 -11.64
C GLY A 21 18.62 1.15 -11.92
N LEU A 22 19.70 0.45 -12.28
CA LEU A 22 19.67 -1.01 -12.46
C LEU A 22 19.37 -1.72 -11.13
N GLU A 23 20.10 -1.39 -10.08
CA GLU A 23 19.95 -2.02 -8.77
C GLU A 23 18.57 -1.72 -8.16
N TYR A 24 18.10 -0.47 -8.24
CA TYR A 24 16.79 -0.07 -7.71
C TYR A 24 15.64 -0.85 -8.38
N LYS A 25 15.74 -1.12 -9.68
CA LYS A 25 14.74 -1.90 -10.43
C LYS A 25 14.78 -3.40 -10.17
N GLN A 26 15.85 -3.93 -9.60
CA GLN A 26 15.95 -5.35 -9.26
C GLN A 26 15.07 -5.72 -8.05
N TYR A 27 14.75 -4.75 -7.20
CA TYR A 27 13.88 -4.99 -6.06
C TYR A 27 12.42 -4.96 -6.50
N GLU A 28 11.72 -6.05 -6.21
CA GLU A 28 10.31 -6.20 -6.53
C GLU A 28 9.46 -5.13 -5.84
N ASN A 29 8.58 -4.50 -6.60
CA ASN A 29 7.69 -3.48 -6.10
C ASN A 29 6.40 -4.11 -5.54
N GLN A 30 6.49 -4.76 -4.37
CA GLN A 30 5.35 -5.45 -3.74
C GLN A 30 4.20 -4.48 -3.42
N HIS A 31 4.48 -3.20 -3.19
CA HIS A 31 3.45 -2.19 -2.97
C HIS A 31 2.56 -1.95 -4.21
N ALA A 32 3.05 -2.20 -5.43
CA ALA A 32 2.27 -2.03 -6.66
C ALA A 32 1.12 -3.04 -6.77
N GLU A 33 1.21 -4.15 -6.04
CA GLU A 33 0.14 -5.15 -5.96
C GLU A 33 -1.00 -4.75 -5.01
N ILE A 34 -0.78 -3.73 -4.18
CA ILE A 34 -1.70 -3.28 -3.14
C ILE A 34 -2.36 -1.97 -3.52
N TYR A 35 -1.58 -1.04 -4.07
CA TYR A 35 -1.98 0.35 -4.27
C TYR A 35 -2.21 0.71 -5.73
N ASN A 36 -3.23 1.50 -5.98
CA ASN A 36 -3.39 2.21 -7.25
C ASN A 36 -2.44 3.40 -7.27
N THR A 37 -1.62 3.50 -8.33
CA THR A 37 -0.61 4.56 -8.47
C THR A 37 -1.21 5.77 -9.17
N GLU A 38 -1.11 6.93 -8.52
CA GLU A 38 -1.49 8.22 -9.07
C GLU A 38 -0.30 9.20 -9.01
N SER A 39 -0.29 10.20 -9.87
CA SER A 39 0.70 11.27 -9.85
C SER A 39 0.13 12.51 -9.19
N SER A 40 0.97 13.24 -8.43
CA SER A 40 0.61 14.51 -7.81
C SER A 40 1.62 15.60 -8.18
N ASP A 41 1.15 16.83 -8.32
CA ASP A 41 1.99 18.02 -8.47
C ASP A 41 1.88 19.00 -7.30
N ARG A 42 1.08 18.67 -6.27
CA ARG A 42 0.81 19.47 -5.09
C ARG A 42 1.69 19.09 -3.90
N ALA A 43 1.55 19.81 -2.80
CA ALA A 43 2.23 19.52 -1.53
C ALA A 43 1.55 18.37 -0.76
N PHE A 44 0.25 18.26 -0.90
CA PHE A 44 -0.62 17.22 -0.34
C PHE A 44 -1.81 17.02 -1.29
N GLU A 45 -2.47 15.88 -1.21
CA GLU A 45 -3.74 15.62 -1.87
C GLU A 45 -4.82 15.41 -0.81
N GLU A 46 -6.04 15.84 -1.13
CA GLU A 46 -7.22 15.63 -0.29
C GLU A 46 -8.33 15.02 -1.15
N GLU A 47 -8.89 13.94 -0.66
CA GLU A 47 -10.03 13.28 -1.26
C GLU A 47 -11.21 13.31 -0.30
N VAL A 48 -12.29 13.94 -0.76
CA VAL A 48 -13.52 14.10 0.01
C VAL A 48 -14.47 12.95 -0.31
N MET A 49 -14.92 12.25 0.72
CA MET A 49 -15.96 11.26 0.61
C MET A 49 -17.34 11.94 0.56
N LEU A 50 -18.15 11.55 -0.44
CA LEU A 50 -19.51 12.05 -0.61
C LEU A 50 -20.53 10.98 -0.21
N SER A 51 -21.56 11.38 0.53
CA SER A 51 -22.58 10.45 1.03
C SER A 51 -23.48 9.83 -0.05
N GLY A 52 -23.49 10.39 -1.26
CA GLY A 52 -24.48 9.99 -2.27
C GLY A 52 -25.93 10.31 -1.85
N PHE A 53 -26.88 9.56 -2.41
CA PHE A 53 -28.33 9.71 -2.17
C PHE A 53 -28.89 8.46 -1.49
N ALA A 54 -29.98 8.63 -0.74
CA ALA A 54 -30.76 7.53 -0.18
C ALA A 54 -31.49 6.74 -1.27
N GLN A 55 -32.10 5.63 -0.88
CA GLN A 55 -32.92 4.81 -1.79
C GLN A 55 -34.07 5.63 -2.40
N ALA A 56 -34.21 5.56 -3.72
CA ALA A 56 -35.28 6.20 -4.44
C ALA A 56 -36.65 5.66 -3.99
N GLN A 57 -37.60 6.57 -3.79
CA GLN A 57 -38.95 6.23 -3.37
C GLN A 57 -39.89 6.07 -4.56
N VAL A 58 -40.91 5.21 -4.40
CA VAL A 58 -41.96 5.07 -5.41
C VAL A 58 -42.78 6.37 -5.45
N LYS A 59 -42.89 6.95 -6.64
CA LYS A 59 -43.70 8.15 -6.88
C LYS A 59 -45.11 7.74 -7.26
N PRO A 60 -46.15 8.03 -6.44
CA PRO A 60 -47.52 7.85 -6.84
C PRO A 60 -47.92 8.80 -7.97
N GLU A 61 -48.92 8.40 -8.73
CA GLU A 61 -49.47 9.24 -9.80
C GLU A 61 -50.00 10.57 -9.23
N GLY A 62 -49.65 11.70 -9.88
CA GLY A 62 -50.05 13.05 -9.45
C GLY A 62 -49.24 13.63 -8.26
N SER A 63 -48.33 12.90 -7.61
CA SER A 63 -47.48 13.44 -6.56
C SER A 63 -46.20 14.06 -7.11
N GLY A 64 -45.55 14.94 -6.33
CA GLY A 64 -44.23 15.52 -6.62
C GLY A 64 -43.10 14.49 -6.50
N VAL A 65 -41.94 14.80 -7.07
CA VAL A 65 -40.68 14.06 -6.85
C VAL A 65 -40.10 14.43 -5.48
N VAL A 66 -39.57 13.45 -4.76
CA VAL A 66 -38.85 13.70 -3.51
C VAL A 66 -37.44 14.16 -3.85
N PHE A 67 -36.99 15.24 -3.20
CA PHE A 67 -35.61 15.74 -3.30
C PHE A 67 -34.80 15.19 -2.13
N ASP A 68 -33.59 14.74 -2.41
CA ASP A 68 -32.60 14.33 -1.40
C ASP A 68 -31.32 15.15 -1.59
N ASN A 69 -30.54 15.30 -0.51
CA ASN A 69 -29.31 16.09 -0.48
C ASN A 69 -28.12 15.18 -0.20
N ALA A 70 -27.11 15.22 -1.07
CA ALA A 70 -25.80 14.68 -0.78
C ALA A 70 -25.02 15.62 0.16
N GLN A 71 -24.18 15.06 1.00
CA GLN A 71 -23.29 15.83 1.89
C GLN A 71 -21.87 15.25 1.88
N GLU A 72 -20.90 16.07 2.19
CA GLU A 72 -19.54 15.65 2.45
C GLU A 72 -19.49 14.94 3.81
N THR A 73 -18.79 13.80 3.90
CA THR A 73 -18.68 13.03 5.16
C THR A 73 -17.33 13.24 5.80
N TYR A 74 -16.28 12.73 5.22
CA TYR A 74 -14.92 12.90 5.71
C TYR A 74 -13.93 13.16 4.59
N THR A 75 -12.72 13.60 4.94
CA THR A 75 -11.65 13.92 3.99
C THR A 75 -10.41 13.11 4.33
N ALA A 76 -9.99 12.26 3.40
CA ALA A 76 -8.70 11.58 3.46
C ALA A 76 -7.59 12.51 2.95
N ARG A 77 -6.56 12.75 3.77
CA ARG A 77 -5.45 13.64 3.43
C ARG A 77 -4.15 12.89 3.27
N TYR A 78 -3.52 13.06 2.12
CA TYR A 78 -2.23 12.47 1.74
C TYR A 78 -1.14 13.51 1.81
N THR A 79 -0.34 13.51 2.87
CA THR A 79 0.80 14.41 3.01
C THR A 79 2.05 13.77 2.41
N HIS A 80 2.62 14.40 1.36
CA HIS A 80 3.79 13.85 0.68
C HIS A 80 5.04 14.01 1.52
N GLU A 81 5.69 12.90 1.83
CA GLU A 81 6.95 12.85 2.54
C GLU A 81 8.13 12.81 1.58
N THR A 82 9.22 13.44 1.98
CA THR A 82 10.48 13.38 1.25
C THR A 82 11.38 12.33 1.89
N VAL A 83 11.68 11.28 1.15
CA VAL A 83 12.65 10.26 1.53
C VAL A 83 13.94 10.52 0.79
N ALA A 84 15.05 10.66 1.53
CA ALA A 84 16.35 10.92 0.96
C ALA A 84 17.45 10.25 1.80
N LEU A 85 18.48 9.78 1.12
CA LEU A 85 19.68 9.25 1.74
C LEU A 85 20.89 9.61 0.87
N ALA A 86 22.05 9.85 1.50
CA ALA A 86 23.27 10.21 0.82
C ALA A 86 24.47 9.50 1.46
N PHE A 87 25.54 9.36 0.68
CA PHE A 87 26.86 8.99 1.19
C PHE A 87 27.93 9.94 0.64
N ALA A 88 29.05 10.02 1.33
CA ALA A 88 30.20 10.78 0.89
C ALA A 88 31.41 9.86 0.73
N ILE A 89 32.28 10.17 -0.22
CA ILE A 89 33.58 9.52 -0.43
C ILE A 89 34.63 10.59 -0.23
N THR A 90 35.64 10.28 0.59
CA THR A 90 36.71 11.23 0.89
C THR A 90 37.67 11.38 -0.30
N GLU A 91 38.39 12.50 -0.29
CA GLU A 91 39.41 12.82 -1.32
C GLU A 91 40.51 11.79 -1.35
N GLU A 92 40.98 11.35 -0.18
CA GLU A 92 42.06 10.35 -0.06
C GLU A 92 41.65 8.99 -0.64
N ALA A 93 40.38 8.59 -0.41
CA ALA A 93 39.84 7.34 -0.98
C ALA A 93 39.74 7.39 -2.52
N ILE A 94 39.58 8.59 -3.08
CA ILE A 94 39.61 8.80 -4.53
C ILE A 94 41.02 8.75 -5.07
N GLU A 95 42.00 9.34 -4.37
CA GLU A 95 43.42 9.35 -4.76
C GLU A 95 44.03 7.93 -4.71
N ASP A 96 43.66 7.13 -3.69
CA ASP A 96 44.13 5.75 -3.53
C ASP A 96 43.48 4.74 -4.48
N ASN A 97 42.71 5.20 -5.46
CA ASN A 97 41.99 4.40 -6.47
C ASN A 97 41.07 3.31 -5.90
N LEU A 98 40.61 3.48 -4.66
CA LEU A 98 39.58 2.62 -4.01
C LEU A 98 38.18 2.97 -4.50
N TYR A 99 38.06 4.01 -5.31
CA TYR A 99 36.82 4.65 -5.72
C TYR A 99 35.86 3.71 -6.46
N ASP A 100 36.31 2.99 -7.49
CA ASP A 100 35.44 2.16 -8.33
C ASP A 100 34.72 1.05 -7.56
N ARG A 101 35.43 0.41 -6.64
CA ARG A 101 34.87 -0.68 -5.83
C ARG A 101 33.98 -0.18 -4.71
N LEU A 102 34.38 0.92 -4.04
CA LEU A 102 33.60 1.50 -2.92
C LEU A 102 32.37 2.24 -3.41
N ALA A 103 32.51 3.11 -4.40
CA ALA A 103 31.39 3.86 -4.96
C ALA A 103 30.28 2.94 -5.50
N SER A 104 30.65 1.90 -6.23
CA SER A 104 29.72 0.91 -6.74
C SER A 104 28.98 0.17 -5.62
N ARG A 105 29.68 -0.25 -4.57
CA ARG A 105 29.08 -0.94 -3.42
C ARG A 105 28.13 -0.05 -2.63
N TYR A 106 28.52 1.20 -2.36
CA TYR A 106 27.68 2.16 -1.64
C TYR A 106 26.47 2.62 -2.46
N THR A 107 26.62 2.76 -3.78
CA THR A 107 25.49 3.08 -4.67
C THR A 107 24.45 1.96 -4.67
N LYS A 108 24.88 0.70 -4.72
CA LYS A 108 23.97 -0.46 -4.58
C LYS A 108 23.29 -0.51 -3.21
N ALA A 109 24.05 -0.27 -2.13
CA ALA A 109 23.50 -0.21 -0.78
C ALA A 109 22.48 0.91 -0.62
N LEU A 110 22.74 2.09 -1.22
CA LEU A 110 21.83 3.23 -1.25
C LEU A 110 20.52 2.87 -1.99
N ALA A 111 20.62 2.26 -3.16
CA ALA A 111 19.47 1.86 -3.96
C ALA A 111 18.59 0.86 -3.19
N ARG A 112 19.22 -0.14 -2.56
CA ARG A 112 18.52 -1.11 -1.71
C ARG A 112 17.81 -0.46 -0.53
N SER A 113 18.49 0.43 0.19
CA SER A 113 17.92 1.15 1.33
C SER A 113 16.71 1.99 0.94
N MET A 114 16.78 2.72 -0.18
CA MET A 114 15.66 3.51 -0.70
C MET A 114 14.47 2.62 -1.09
N ALA A 115 14.71 1.52 -1.79
CA ALA A 115 13.67 0.57 -2.17
C ALA A 115 12.99 -0.05 -0.93
N GLN A 116 13.77 -0.51 0.04
CA GLN A 116 13.25 -1.08 1.29
C GLN A 116 12.42 -0.07 2.08
N THR A 117 12.88 1.17 2.22
CA THR A 117 12.14 2.23 2.93
C THR A 117 10.78 2.47 2.29
N LYS A 118 10.71 2.45 0.95
CA LYS A 118 9.45 2.59 0.23
C LYS A 118 8.48 1.44 0.54
N GLN A 119 8.94 0.20 0.54
CA GLN A 119 8.10 -0.97 0.86
C GLN A 119 7.60 -0.93 2.30
N VAL A 120 8.47 -0.61 3.27
CA VAL A 120 8.06 -0.46 4.67
C VAL A 120 7.01 0.63 4.84
N LYS A 121 7.20 1.80 4.20
CA LYS A 121 6.20 2.88 4.22
C LYS A 121 4.88 2.49 3.56
N ALA A 122 4.92 1.66 2.53
CA ALA A 122 3.72 1.17 1.86
C ALA A 122 2.91 0.20 2.75
N VAL A 123 3.57 -0.53 3.63
CA VAL A 123 2.89 -1.48 4.54
C VAL A 123 2.39 -0.80 5.81
N ASN A 124 2.94 0.36 6.18
CA ASN A 124 2.55 1.08 7.40
C ASN A 124 1.03 1.30 7.55
N PRO A 125 0.26 1.74 6.53
CA PRO A 125 -1.20 1.86 6.67
C PRO A 125 -1.89 0.55 7.04
N LEU A 126 -1.39 -0.58 6.56
CA LEU A 126 -1.94 -1.91 6.86
C LEU A 126 -1.63 -2.33 8.31
N THR A 127 -0.37 -2.27 8.69
CA THR A 127 0.07 -2.74 10.02
C THR A 127 -0.32 -1.78 11.15
N GLN A 128 -0.33 -0.48 10.88
CA GLN A 128 -0.67 0.55 11.88
C GLN A 128 -2.18 0.78 12.00
N GLY A 129 -2.94 0.36 11.00
CA GLY A 129 -4.40 0.46 10.98
C GLY A 129 -5.12 -0.74 11.59
N LEU A 130 -4.41 -1.75 12.09
CA LEU A 130 -5.02 -2.90 12.76
C LEU A 130 -5.65 -2.50 14.11
N PRO A 131 -6.68 -3.21 14.58
CA PRO A 131 -7.41 -2.85 15.80
C PRO A 131 -6.55 -2.73 17.05
N THR A 132 -5.51 -3.54 17.20
CA THR A 132 -4.61 -3.48 18.37
C THR A 132 -3.58 -2.37 18.28
N THR A 133 -3.18 -1.94 17.08
CA THR A 133 -2.20 -0.86 16.92
C THR A 133 -2.85 0.52 16.91
N ASP A 134 -3.99 0.68 16.25
CA ASP A 134 -4.83 1.91 16.20
C ASP A 134 -4.04 3.23 16.03
N ASN A 135 -3.05 3.22 15.12
CA ASN A 135 -2.17 4.37 14.89
C ASN A 135 -2.33 4.98 13.49
N TYR A 136 -3.23 4.44 12.66
CA TYR A 136 -3.49 4.93 11.32
C TYR A 136 -5.00 5.12 11.11
N ASP A 137 -5.40 6.39 10.94
CA ASP A 137 -6.76 6.83 10.70
C ASP A 137 -7.02 6.93 9.17
N SER A 138 -8.18 6.46 8.73
CA SER A 138 -8.65 6.58 7.33
C SER A 138 -9.23 7.95 6.98
N GLY A 139 -9.27 8.88 7.94
CA GLY A 139 -9.84 10.23 7.79
C GLY A 139 -11.25 10.38 8.34
N ASP A 140 -11.90 9.31 8.75
CA ASP A 140 -13.22 9.26 9.39
C ASP A 140 -13.17 9.31 10.93
N GLY A 141 -11.97 9.42 11.51
CA GLY A 141 -11.72 9.55 12.95
C GLY A 141 -11.64 8.24 13.71
N VAL A 142 -11.55 7.12 13.00
CA VAL A 142 -11.31 5.78 13.57
C VAL A 142 -10.15 5.08 12.84
N SER A 143 -9.61 4.05 13.46
CA SER A 143 -8.58 3.21 12.86
C SER A 143 -9.01 2.66 11.51
N LEU A 144 -8.06 2.47 10.57
CA LEU A 144 -8.34 1.97 9.22
C LEU A 144 -9.13 0.66 9.21
N PHE A 145 -8.85 -0.26 10.12
CA PHE A 145 -9.62 -1.49 10.27
C PHE A 145 -10.43 -1.44 11.55
N ASN A 146 -11.72 -1.24 11.41
CA ASN A 146 -12.62 -1.07 12.55
C ASN A 146 -13.95 -1.79 12.28
N THR A 147 -14.58 -2.24 13.36
CA THR A 147 -15.92 -2.84 13.32
C THR A 147 -17.04 -1.81 13.23
N ALA A 148 -16.74 -0.51 13.36
CA ALA A 148 -17.72 0.55 13.49
C ALA A 148 -17.27 1.86 12.83
N HIS A 149 -16.95 1.85 11.54
CA HIS A 149 -16.71 3.07 10.77
C HIS A 149 -17.99 3.92 10.73
N PRO A 150 -17.95 5.19 11.13
CA PRO A 150 -19.12 6.04 11.14
C PRO A 150 -19.57 6.38 9.72
N THR A 151 -20.85 6.16 9.44
CA THR A 151 -21.50 6.57 8.19
C THR A 151 -22.79 7.34 8.49
N VAL A 152 -23.35 8.02 7.49
CA VAL A 152 -24.61 8.76 7.66
C VAL A 152 -25.78 7.85 8.09
N ALA A 153 -25.76 6.59 7.64
CA ALA A 153 -26.83 5.62 7.93
C ALA A 153 -26.57 4.78 9.19
N GLY A 154 -25.38 4.84 9.78
CA GLY A 154 -25.00 4.02 10.92
C GLY A 154 -23.52 3.71 10.95
N THR A 155 -23.15 2.43 11.12
CA THR A 155 -21.76 1.99 11.13
C THR A 155 -21.54 0.85 10.13
N VAL A 156 -20.35 0.80 9.55
CA VAL A 156 -19.92 -0.27 8.62
C VAL A 156 -18.60 -0.85 9.14
N ALA A 157 -18.47 -2.16 9.10
CA ALA A 157 -17.24 -2.87 9.46
C ALA A 157 -16.42 -3.20 8.22
N ASN A 158 -15.09 -3.10 8.33
CA ASN A 158 -14.14 -3.62 7.35
C ASN A 158 -13.12 -4.59 7.99
N THR A 159 -13.48 -5.16 9.12
CA THR A 159 -12.73 -6.19 9.83
C THR A 159 -13.69 -7.19 10.44
N LEU A 160 -13.21 -8.40 10.77
CA LEU A 160 -14.03 -9.41 11.45
C LEU A 160 -14.46 -8.91 12.84
N ALA A 161 -15.68 -9.22 13.23
CA ALA A 161 -16.20 -8.89 14.57
C ALA A 161 -15.40 -9.57 15.69
N THR A 162 -14.90 -10.77 15.44
CA THR A 162 -13.92 -11.49 16.27
C THR A 162 -12.73 -11.81 15.41
N GLN A 163 -11.57 -11.27 15.77
CA GLN A 163 -10.34 -11.51 15.03
C GLN A 163 -10.01 -13.00 15.03
N SER A 164 -9.53 -13.50 13.91
CA SER A 164 -9.26 -14.92 13.73
C SER A 164 -8.15 -15.13 12.70
N ASP A 165 -7.32 -16.14 12.93
CA ASP A 165 -6.30 -16.59 12.00
C ASP A 165 -6.89 -16.97 10.64
N LEU A 166 -6.04 -16.96 9.63
CA LEU A 166 -6.41 -17.36 8.27
C LEU A 166 -6.77 -18.84 8.22
N ASN A 167 -8.05 -19.11 8.11
CA ASN A 167 -8.63 -20.44 7.89
C ASN A 167 -9.82 -20.33 6.93
N GLU A 168 -10.40 -21.46 6.55
CA GLU A 168 -11.53 -21.50 5.62
C GLU A 168 -12.73 -20.68 6.15
N THR A 169 -13.10 -20.88 7.42
CA THR A 169 -14.27 -20.22 8.03
C THR A 169 -14.06 -18.70 8.15
N SER A 170 -12.87 -18.24 8.59
CA SER A 170 -12.58 -16.81 8.70
C SER A 170 -12.54 -16.12 7.34
N LEU A 171 -12.02 -16.83 6.32
CA LEU A 171 -11.99 -16.30 4.95
C LEU A 171 -13.40 -16.23 4.33
N GLU A 172 -14.23 -17.27 4.50
CA GLU A 172 -15.63 -17.25 4.07
C GLU A 172 -16.41 -16.13 4.75
N GLN A 173 -16.27 -15.97 6.08
CA GLN A 173 -16.93 -14.89 6.81
C GLN A 173 -16.48 -13.51 6.31
N SER A 174 -15.18 -13.31 6.08
CA SER A 174 -14.67 -12.07 5.51
C SER A 174 -15.29 -11.72 4.15
N LEU A 175 -15.45 -12.71 3.29
CA LEU A 175 -16.07 -12.52 1.97
C LEU A 175 -17.58 -12.23 2.07
N ILE A 176 -18.27 -12.82 3.04
CA ILE A 176 -19.68 -12.53 3.34
C ILE A 176 -19.81 -11.10 3.86
N ASP A 177 -18.94 -10.68 4.77
CA ASP A 177 -18.95 -9.32 5.35
C ASP A 177 -18.66 -8.28 4.27
N ILE A 178 -17.68 -8.52 3.39
CA ILE A 178 -17.41 -7.66 2.22
C ILE A 178 -18.64 -7.52 1.33
N ALA A 179 -19.31 -8.62 0.98
CA ALA A 179 -20.51 -8.57 0.15
C ALA A 179 -21.70 -7.88 0.87
N GLY A 180 -21.66 -7.85 2.19
CA GLY A 180 -22.63 -7.20 3.05
C GLY A 180 -22.45 -5.69 3.20
N MET A 181 -21.31 -5.12 2.81
CA MET A 181 -20.99 -3.70 2.97
C MET A 181 -22.04 -2.78 2.33
N THR A 182 -22.20 -1.61 2.96
CA THR A 182 -23.11 -0.56 2.50
C THR A 182 -22.35 0.74 2.26
N ASP A 183 -22.97 1.62 1.46
CA ASP A 183 -22.48 2.99 1.27
C ASP A 183 -22.79 3.89 2.48
N GLU A 184 -22.50 5.18 2.37
CA GLU A 184 -22.76 6.18 3.41
C GLU A 184 -24.24 6.33 3.77
N ARG A 185 -25.16 5.95 2.88
CA ARG A 185 -26.62 6.03 3.05
C ARG A 185 -27.28 4.69 3.36
N GLY A 186 -26.48 3.63 3.56
CA GLY A 186 -26.98 2.29 3.87
C GLY A 186 -27.39 1.46 2.65
N LEU A 187 -27.13 1.93 1.43
CA LEU A 187 -27.37 1.15 0.22
C LEU A 187 -26.30 0.06 0.05
N LYS A 188 -26.71 -1.15 -0.31
CA LYS A 188 -25.78 -2.24 -0.60
C LYS A 188 -24.93 -1.93 -1.82
N ILE A 189 -23.60 -1.97 -1.67
CA ILE A 189 -22.65 -1.75 -2.76
C ILE A 189 -22.27 -3.03 -3.49
N ALA A 190 -22.60 -4.20 -2.93
CA ALA A 190 -22.26 -5.52 -3.46
C ALA A 190 -20.77 -5.68 -3.77
N ALA A 191 -19.92 -5.19 -2.88
CA ALA A 191 -18.46 -5.28 -2.98
C ALA A 191 -17.99 -6.74 -3.03
N ARG A 192 -16.86 -6.98 -3.70
CA ARG A 192 -16.24 -8.30 -3.86
C ARG A 192 -14.78 -8.26 -3.45
N GLY A 193 -14.32 -9.33 -2.81
CA GLY A 193 -12.89 -9.55 -2.58
C GLY A 193 -12.17 -9.78 -3.90
N MET A 194 -11.07 -9.07 -4.14
CA MET A 194 -10.31 -9.15 -5.39
C MET A 194 -9.00 -9.89 -5.22
N LYS A 195 -8.23 -9.54 -4.21
CA LYS A 195 -6.88 -10.07 -3.97
C LYS A 195 -6.64 -10.19 -2.47
N MET A 196 -6.01 -11.27 -2.05
CA MET A 196 -5.59 -11.46 -0.66
C MET A 196 -4.10 -11.09 -0.51
N ILE A 197 -3.75 -10.34 0.52
CA ILE A 197 -2.39 -9.94 0.87
C ILE A 197 -2.06 -10.59 2.21
N ILE A 198 -0.94 -11.28 2.27
CA ILE A 198 -0.54 -12.08 3.43
C ILE A 198 0.95 -11.92 3.73
N PRO A 199 1.38 -12.14 4.98
CA PRO A 199 2.78 -12.29 5.34
C PRO A 199 3.34 -13.64 4.84
N SER A 200 4.66 -13.80 4.89
CA SER A 200 5.35 -15.01 4.45
C SER A 200 4.95 -16.26 5.22
N GLU A 201 4.58 -16.11 6.48
CA GLU A 201 4.18 -17.17 7.41
C GLU A 201 2.90 -17.88 6.95
N LEU A 202 1.97 -17.12 6.39
CA LEU A 202 0.67 -17.63 5.92
C LEU A 202 0.68 -18.20 4.50
N GLN A 203 1.81 -18.12 3.78
CA GLN A 203 1.92 -18.50 2.37
C GLN A 203 1.41 -19.92 2.08
N PHE A 204 1.83 -20.90 2.88
CA PHE A 204 1.43 -22.31 2.67
C PHE A 204 -0.03 -22.58 3.05
N THR A 205 -0.56 -21.84 4.00
CA THR A 205 -1.97 -21.90 4.37
C THR A 205 -2.85 -21.34 3.25
N ALA A 206 -2.48 -20.17 2.73
CA ALA A 206 -3.17 -19.53 1.61
C ALA A 206 -3.14 -20.41 0.34
N GLU A 207 -1.99 -21.03 0.01
CA GLU A 207 -1.88 -21.92 -1.14
C GLU A 207 -2.86 -23.10 -1.01
N ARG A 208 -2.96 -23.72 0.17
CA ARG A 208 -3.91 -24.81 0.42
C ARG A 208 -5.35 -24.36 0.32
N LEU A 209 -5.71 -23.21 0.90
CA LEU A 209 -7.07 -22.66 0.87
C LEU A 209 -7.50 -22.25 -0.53
N MET A 210 -6.59 -21.62 -1.29
CA MET A 210 -6.95 -21.05 -2.59
C MET A 210 -6.86 -22.02 -3.76
N LYS A 211 -5.99 -23.06 -3.68
CA LYS A 211 -5.71 -23.92 -4.84
C LYS A 211 -6.13 -25.37 -4.67
N SER A 212 -6.44 -25.84 -3.47
CA SER A 212 -6.96 -27.20 -3.27
C SER A 212 -8.31 -27.38 -3.93
N ASP A 213 -8.54 -28.52 -4.58
CA ASP A 213 -9.85 -28.87 -5.14
C ASP A 213 -10.84 -29.34 -4.06
N GLN A 214 -10.29 -29.91 -3.01
CA GLN A 214 -11.04 -30.43 -1.88
C GLN A 214 -10.79 -29.60 -0.63
N ARG A 215 -11.76 -29.65 0.29
CA ARG A 215 -11.67 -28.99 1.58
C ARG A 215 -10.50 -29.54 2.38
N VAL A 216 -9.69 -28.63 2.91
CA VAL A 216 -8.48 -28.98 3.65
C VAL A 216 -8.84 -29.38 5.09
N GLY A 217 -8.34 -30.56 5.54
CA GLY A 217 -8.48 -31.02 6.92
C GLY A 217 -9.74 -31.83 7.22
N THR A 218 -10.53 -32.21 6.20
CA THR A 218 -11.66 -33.15 6.36
C THR A 218 -11.34 -34.53 5.79
N ALA A 219 -11.93 -35.55 6.36
CA ALA A 219 -11.84 -36.93 5.82
C ALA A 219 -12.84 -37.17 4.68
N ASP A 220 -13.81 -36.27 4.53
CA ASP A 220 -14.84 -36.29 3.52
C ASP A 220 -14.36 -35.63 2.22
N ASN A 221 -14.94 -36.00 1.10
CA ASN A 221 -14.58 -35.54 -0.22
C ASN A 221 -15.32 -34.24 -0.57
N ASP A 222 -15.32 -33.27 0.37
CA ASP A 222 -16.01 -31.98 0.23
C ASP A 222 -15.29 -31.04 -0.75
N THR A 223 -16.07 -30.33 -1.55
CA THR A 223 -15.53 -29.36 -2.50
C THR A 223 -15.08 -28.12 -1.78
N ASN A 224 -13.90 -27.58 -2.14
CA ASN A 224 -13.45 -26.27 -1.70
C ASN A 224 -14.29 -25.18 -2.40
N ALA A 225 -15.18 -24.53 -1.65
CA ALA A 225 -16.10 -23.52 -2.16
C ALA A 225 -15.37 -22.26 -2.64
N ILE A 226 -14.32 -21.84 -1.94
CA ILE A 226 -13.55 -20.61 -2.24
C ILE A 226 -12.95 -20.70 -3.65
N LYS A 227 -12.30 -21.84 -3.96
CA LYS A 227 -11.73 -22.11 -5.28
C LYS A 227 -12.82 -22.31 -6.33
N SER A 228 -13.81 -23.14 -6.05
CA SER A 228 -14.86 -23.52 -7.00
C SER A 228 -15.69 -22.32 -7.45
N MET A 229 -15.96 -21.37 -6.56
CA MET A 229 -16.71 -20.14 -6.87
C MET A 229 -15.82 -19.00 -7.41
N GLY A 230 -14.50 -19.14 -7.34
CA GLY A 230 -13.57 -18.09 -7.76
C GLY A 230 -13.73 -16.78 -6.97
N MET A 231 -13.94 -16.87 -5.67
CA MET A 231 -14.31 -15.74 -4.80
C MET A 231 -13.24 -14.67 -4.71
N ILE A 232 -11.96 -15.01 -4.94
CA ILE A 232 -10.82 -14.09 -4.98
C ILE A 232 -10.13 -14.22 -6.34
N PRO A 233 -10.58 -13.50 -7.37
CA PRO A 233 -10.16 -13.73 -8.76
C PRO A 233 -8.68 -13.42 -9.04
N GLN A 234 -8.06 -12.51 -8.28
CA GLN A 234 -6.65 -12.17 -8.43
C GLN A 234 -5.72 -13.02 -7.55
N GLY A 235 -6.29 -14.00 -6.81
CA GLY A 235 -5.52 -14.87 -5.96
C GLY A 235 -4.93 -14.18 -4.73
N TYR A 236 -3.72 -14.58 -4.32
CA TYR A 236 -3.04 -13.99 -3.18
C TYR A 236 -1.63 -13.50 -3.56
N VAL A 237 -1.15 -12.54 -2.80
CA VAL A 237 0.21 -11.97 -2.87
C VAL A 237 0.86 -12.05 -1.51
N VAL A 238 2.11 -12.50 -1.47
CA VAL A 238 2.94 -12.51 -0.26
C VAL A 238 3.67 -11.17 -0.16
N ASN A 239 3.51 -10.48 0.95
CA ASN A 239 4.27 -9.26 1.24
C ASN A 239 5.23 -9.50 2.40
N ASN A 240 6.52 -9.48 2.10
CA ASN A 240 7.58 -9.79 3.05
C ASN A 240 7.86 -8.65 4.06
N PHE A 241 7.18 -7.52 3.95
CA PHE A 241 7.34 -6.36 4.82
C PHE A 241 6.23 -6.23 5.86
N LEU A 242 5.22 -7.10 5.81
CA LEU A 242 4.24 -7.24 6.88
C LEU A 242 4.94 -7.73 8.15
N THR A 243 4.65 -7.09 9.27
CA THR A 243 5.29 -7.39 10.57
C THR A 243 4.46 -8.34 11.43
N ASP A 244 3.16 -8.38 11.17
CA ASP A 244 2.24 -9.29 11.85
C ASP A 244 2.21 -10.63 11.11
N PRO A 245 2.55 -11.76 11.76
CA PRO A 245 2.62 -13.06 11.11
C PRO A 245 1.26 -13.70 10.84
N ASP A 246 0.20 -13.26 11.52
CA ASP A 246 -1.12 -13.90 11.52
C ASP A 246 -2.18 -13.06 10.79
N ALA A 247 -1.90 -11.77 10.55
CA ALA A 247 -2.82 -10.88 9.87
C ALA A 247 -2.94 -11.18 8.38
N PHE A 248 -4.16 -11.10 7.85
CA PHE A 248 -4.40 -11.15 6.41
C PHE A 248 -5.33 -10.01 5.97
N PHE A 249 -5.15 -9.59 4.72
CA PHE A 249 -5.88 -8.48 4.14
C PHE A 249 -6.50 -8.89 2.82
N ILE A 250 -7.68 -8.34 2.51
CA ILE A 250 -8.38 -8.60 1.25
C ILE A 250 -8.71 -7.26 0.62
N THR A 251 -8.13 -6.96 -0.56
CA THR A 251 -8.55 -5.80 -1.34
C THR A 251 -9.89 -6.06 -2.01
N THR A 252 -10.72 -5.03 -2.11
CA THR A 252 -12.05 -5.11 -2.73
C THR A 252 -12.09 -4.39 -4.08
N ASP A 253 -13.17 -4.54 -4.81
CA ASP A 253 -13.45 -3.83 -6.08
C ASP A 253 -14.03 -2.43 -5.87
N VAL A 254 -14.13 -1.96 -4.62
CA VAL A 254 -14.61 -0.60 -4.31
C VAL A 254 -13.60 0.42 -4.85
N PRO A 255 -14.06 1.42 -5.63
CA PRO A 255 -13.17 2.45 -6.15
C PRO A 255 -12.60 3.32 -5.03
N ASN A 256 -11.47 3.95 -5.29
CA ASN A 256 -10.80 4.86 -4.36
C ASN A 256 -10.36 4.23 -3.01
N GLY A 257 -10.06 2.94 -2.98
CA GLY A 257 -9.51 2.27 -1.81
C GLY A 257 -8.07 2.70 -1.53
N MET A 258 -7.13 1.77 -1.69
CA MET A 258 -5.70 2.00 -1.43
C MET A 258 -5.05 2.82 -2.55
N LYS A 259 -4.42 3.97 -2.21
CA LYS A 259 -3.77 4.87 -3.17
C LYS A 259 -2.31 5.17 -2.81
N TYR A 260 -1.50 5.24 -3.84
CA TYR A 260 -0.12 5.68 -3.80
C TYR A 260 0.05 6.90 -4.69
N PHE A 261 0.37 8.06 -4.09
CA PHE A 261 0.65 9.28 -4.83
C PHE A 261 2.15 9.48 -5.00
N GLN A 262 2.61 9.48 -6.25
CA GLN A 262 3.99 9.78 -6.59
C GLN A 262 4.14 11.27 -6.92
N ARG A 263 4.71 12.05 -5.97
CA ARG A 263 4.97 13.48 -6.16
C ARG A 263 6.24 13.73 -6.97
N SER A 264 7.31 12.99 -6.68
CA SER A 264 8.58 13.05 -7.41
C SER A 264 9.17 11.65 -7.48
N ALA A 265 9.38 11.17 -8.71
CA ALA A 265 10.15 9.95 -8.93
C ALA A 265 11.56 10.09 -8.33
N ILE A 266 12.22 8.96 -8.12
CA ILE A 266 13.56 8.94 -7.57
C ILE A 266 14.52 9.74 -8.45
N LYS A 267 15.26 10.66 -7.81
CA LYS A 267 16.27 11.50 -8.43
C LYS A 267 17.58 11.34 -7.70
N THR A 268 18.64 11.24 -8.43
CA THR A 268 20.00 11.18 -7.91
C THR A 268 20.73 12.47 -8.25
N ALA A 269 21.67 12.86 -7.41
CA ALA A 269 22.56 14.01 -7.67
C ALA A 269 23.91 13.76 -7.01
N MET A 270 24.95 14.23 -7.66
CA MET A 270 26.33 14.18 -7.19
C MET A 270 26.92 15.58 -7.15
N GLU A 271 27.63 15.89 -6.07
CA GLU A 271 28.24 17.20 -5.84
C GLU A 271 29.54 17.02 -5.08
N GLY A 272 30.57 17.79 -5.45
CA GLY A 272 31.84 17.88 -4.72
C GLY A 272 31.75 18.99 -3.68
N ASP A 273 32.30 18.73 -2.50
CA ASP A 273 32.47 19.72 -1.46
C ASP A 273 33.82 20.41 -1.63
N PHE A 274 33.83 21.73 -1.78
CA PHE A 274 35.04 22.52 -1.99
C PHE A 274 35.95 22.54 -0.75
N ASP A 275 35.37 22.62 0.44
CA ASP A 275 36.12 22.77 1.69
C ASP A 275 36.79 21.45 2.12
N THR A 276 36.11 20.32 1.92
CA THR A 276 36.62 19.01 2.36
C THR A 276 37.15 18.14 1.24
N GLY A 277 36.98 18.54 -0.03
CA GLY A 277 37.35 17.76 -1.21
C GLY A 277 36.48 16.49 -1.42
N ASN A 278 35.54 16.21 -0.55
CA ASN A 278 34.71 15.02 -0.58
C ASN A 278 33.69 15.05 -1.72
N VAL A 279 33.40 13.90 -2.31
CA VAL A 279 32.32 13.74 -3.27
C VAL A 279 31.10 13.17 -2.56
N ARG A 280 29.96 13.84 -2.68
CA ARG A 280 28.68 13.46 -2.09
C ARG A 280 27.72 12.97 -3.17
N TYR A 281 27.10 11.82 -2.95
CA TYR A 281 26.08 11.26 -3.82
C TYR A 281 24.80 11.05 -3.01
N LYS A 282 23.67 11.57 -3.53
CA LYS A 282 22.36 11.47 -2.86
C LYS A 282 21.31 10.89 -3.80
N ALA A 283 20.37 10.15 -3.23
CA ALA A 283 19.11 9.77 -3.84
C ALA A 283 17.96 10.42 -3.05
N ARG A 284 16.92 10.85 -3.76
CA ARG A 284 15.74 11.49 -3.18
C ARG A 284 14.51 11.10 -3.99
N GLU A 285 13.41 10.81 -3.29
CA GLU A 285 12.07 10.66 -3.85
C GLU A 285 11.04 11.31 -2.94
N ARG A 286 9.83 11.56 -3.46
CA ARG A 286 8.75 12.14 -2.68
C ARG A 286 7.43 11.49 -3.05
N TYR A 287 6.71 10.98 -2.04
CA TYR A 287 5.48 10.23 -2.22
C TYR A 287 4.64 10.16 -0.93
N SER A 288 3.42 9.62 -1.04
CA SER A 288 2.58 9.26 0.08
C SER A 288 1.79 7.99 -0.23
N PHE A 289 1.50 7.21 0.79
CA PHE A 289 0.60 6.05 0.78
C PHE A 289 -0.60 6.35 1.67
N GLY A 290 -1.77 5.83 1.33
CA GLY A 290 -2.94 6.00 2.16
C GLY A 290 -4.17 5.31 1.58
N VAL A 291 -5.30 5.61 2.20
CA VAL A 291 -6.61 5.04 1.91
C VAL A 291 -7.61 6.18 1.79
N SER A 292 -8.44 6.18 0.75
CA SER A 292 -9.51 7.17 0.60
C SER A 292 -10.86 6.62 0.99
N ASP A 293 -11.13 5.33 0.71
CA ASP A 293 -12.32 4.63 1.16
C ASP A 293 -11.90 3.36 1.92
N PHE A 294 -12.25 3.28 3.20
CA PHE A 294 -11.95 2.12 4.05
C PHE A 294 -12.57 0.81 3.54
N ARG A 295 -13.66 0.89 2.73
CA ARG A 295 -14.30 -0.26 2.09
C ARG A 295 -13.45 -0.91 1.00
N GLY A 296 -12.41 -0.20 0.55
CA GLY A 296 -11.45 -0.71 -0.45
C GLY A 296 -10.55 -1.83 0.05
N ILE A 297 -10.53 -2.06 1.37
CA ILE A 297 -9.74 -3.12 1.99
C ILE A 297 -10.45 -3.68 3.23
N PHE A 298 -10.29 -4.97 3.46
CA PHE A 298 -10.79 -5.71 4.62
C PHE A 298 -9.62 -6.43 5.29
N ALA A 299 -9.64 -6.55 6.61
CA ALA A 299 -8.56 -7.24 7.34
C ALA A 299 -9.09 -8.14 8.45
N SER A 300 -8.25 -9.09 8.85
CA SER A 300 -8.27 -9.75 10.15
C SER A 300 -6.85 -9.76 10.70
N GLU A 301 -6.71 -9.38 11.96
CA GLU A 301 -5.43 -9.30 12.66
C GLU A 301 -4.90 -10.68 13.11
N GLY A 302 -5.75 -11.72 13.05
CA GLY A 302 -5.47 -13.02 13.66
C GLY A 302 -5.93 -13.08 15.12
N ALA A 303 -5.59 -14.15 15.83
CA ALA A 303 -6.00 -14.39 17.21
C ALA A 303 -4.81 -14.70 18.13
#